data_6d4002c3c77d42bfaca0e1fc3a1d26fb
#
_entry.id   6d4002c3c77d42bfaca0e1fc3a1d26fb
#
_cell.length_a   1.000
_cell.length_b   1.000
_cell.length_c   1.000
_cell.angle_alpha   90.00
_cell.angle_beta   90.00
_cell.angle_gamma   90.00
#
_symmetry.space_group_name_H-M   'P 1'
#
loop_
_entity.id
_entity.type
_entity.pdbx_description
1 polymer ?
#
loop_
_entity_poly.entity_id
_entity_poly.type
_entity_poly.pdbx_seq_one_letter_code
_entity_poly.pdbx_strand_id
1 'polypeptide(L)'
;MNKELSIIVPMYNAERTIEKCLQSILGQTYSNFELLLVNDGSEDKTLQICEAYAKKDKRIRILSQENKGLIKARKLGVNAATSAVVGFVDSDDWIDADMYERMFA
;
A
#
# COMPACT_ATOMS: atom_id res chain seq x y z
N MET A 1 -15.99 -4.07 10.80
CA MET A 1 -16.41 -4.66 9.52
C MET A 1 -15.18 -5.18 8.78
N ASN A 2 -15.32 -6.30 8.11
CA ASN A 2 -14.23 -6.86 7.33
C ASN A 2 -14.02 -6.04 6.07
N LYS A 3 -12.76 -5.82 5.72
CA LYS A 3 -12.42 -5.20 4.44
C LYS A 3 -12.56 -6.23 3.33
N GLU A 4 -12.96 -5.76 2.15
CA GLU A 4 -13.13 -6.63 0.98
C GLU A 4 -11.87 -6.75 0.13
N LEU A 5 -10.95 -5.80 0.27
CA LEU A 5 -9.76 -5.70 -0.56
C LEU A 5 -8.55 -5.38 0.30
N SER A 6 -7.46 -6.08 0.08
CA SER A 6 -6.16 -5.73 0.65
C SER A 6 -5.26 -5.25 -0.48
N ILE A 7 -4.83 -3.99 -0.40
CA ILE A 7 -3.92 -3.40 -1.38
C ILE A 7 -2.51 -3.43 -0.80
N ILE A 8 -1.58 -4.02 -1.51
CA ILE A 8 -0.20 -4.17 -1.06
C ILE A 8 0.71 -3.31 -1.91
N VAL A 9 1.49 -2.46 -1.26
CA VAL A 9 2.50 -1.61 -1.91
C VAL A 9 3.86 -1.96 -1.33
N PRO A 10 4.63 -2.81 -2.02
CA PRO A 10 6.02 -3.02 -1.63
C PRO A 10 6.84 -1.81 -2.05
N MET A 11 7.78 -1.39 -1.21
CA MET A 11 8.53 -0.17 -1.49
C MET A 11 9.95 -0.26 -0.97
N TYR A 12 10.86 0.33 -1.74
CA TYR A 12 12.25 0.48 -1.37
C TYR A 12 12.77 1.80 -1.94
N ASN A 13 13.18 2.71 -1.05
CA ASN A 13 13.71 4.04 -1.44
C ASN A 13 12.80 4.75 -2.47
N ALA A 14 11.54 4.92 -2.12
CA ALA A 14 10.51 5.48 -3.00
C ALA A 14 10.09 6.89 -2.59
N GLU A 15 10.94 7.65 -1.89
CA GLU A 15 10.53 8.95 -1.35
C GLU A 15 10.04 9.93 -2.40
N ARG A 16 10.50 9.81 -3.66
CA ARG A 16 10.12 10.73 -4.73
C ARG A 16 8.74 10.43 -5.32
N THR A 17 8.25 9.21 -5.18
CA THR A 17 7.05 8.75 -5.86
C THR A 17 5.95 8.28 -4.92
N ILE A 18 6.31 7.89 -3.69
CA ILE A 18 5.37 7.23 -2.79
C ILE A 18 4.16 8.10 -2.45
N GLU A 19 4.34 9.40 -2.34
CA GLU A 19 3.25 10.30 -1.97
C GLU A 19 2.15 10.31 -3.02
N LYS A 20 2.53 10.40 -4.30
CA LYS A 20 1.57 10.36 -5.40
C LYS A 20 0.86 9.01 -5.48
N CYS A 21 1.59 7.93 -5.24
CA CYS A 21 1.03 6.58 -5.16
C CYS A 21 -0.03 6.51 -4.06
N LEU A 22 0.32 6.94 -2.84
CA LEU A 22 -0.60 6.91 -1.70
C LEU A 22 -1.86 7.74 -1.95
N GLN A 23 -1.69 8.95 -2.49
CA GLN A 23 -2.83 9.82 -2.78
C GLN A 23 -3.79 9.18 -3.77
N SER A 24 -3.28 8.48 -4.78
CA SER A 24 -4.11 7.81 -5.76
C SER A 24 -4.89 6.62 -5.17
N ILE A 25 -4.31 5.94 -4.19
CA ILE A 25 -4.97 4.82 -3.51
C ILE A 25 -5.99 5.33 -2.50
N LEU A 26 -5.60 6.27 -1.66
CA LEU A 26 -6.49 6.79 -0.62
C LEU A 26 -7.65 7.58 -1.20
N GLY A 27 -7.49 8.12 -2.41
CA GLY A 27 -8.54 8.85 -3.12
C GLY A 27 -9.46 7.97 -3.95
N GLN A 28 -9.35 6.64 -3.86
CA GLN A 28 -10.24 5.76 -4.61
C GLN A 28 -11.69 5.94 -4.22
N THR A 29 -12.58 5.91 -5.21
CA THR A 29 -14.02 5.98 -4.97
C THR A 29 -14.51 4.72 -4.25
N TYR A 30 -13.84 3.58 -4.44
CA TYR A 30 -14.08 2.38 -3.64
C TYR A 30 -13.25 2.49 -2.37
N SER A 31 -13.88 2.49 -1.20
CA SER A 31 -13.20 2.81 0.06
C SER A 31 -13.01 1.65 1.02
N ASN A 32 -13.61 0.48 0.73
CA ASN A 32 -13.60 -0.65 1.69
C ASN A 32 -12.37 -1.53 1.52
N PHE A 33 -11.19 -0.95 1.77
CA PHE A 33 -9.93 -1.67 1.65
C PHE A 33 -9.03 -1.42 2.85
N GLU A 34 -8.09 -2.32 3.08
CA GLU A 34 -6.91 -2.05 3.91
C GLU A 34 -5.72 -1.82 3.00
N LEU A 35 -4.82 -0.96 3.40
CA LEU A 35 -3.61 -0.65 2.64
C LEU A 35 -2.39 -1.11 3.43
N LEU A 36 -1.65 -2.06 2.86
CA LEU A 36 -0.46 -2.62 3.48
C LEU A 36 0.77 -2.05 2.78
N LEU A 37 1.48 -1.17 3.47
CA LEU A 37 2.71 -0.57 2.96
C LEU A 37 3.88 -1.39 3.51
N VAL A 38 4.57 -2.08 2.62
CA VAL A 38 5.66 -2.98 3.03
C VAL A 38 6.99 -2.32 2.70
N ASN A 39 7.66 -1.84 3.74
CA ASN A 39 8.95 -1.18 3.62
C ASN A 39 10.07 -2.22 3.60
N ASP A 40 10.75 -2.34 2.47
CA ASP A 40 11.85 -3.29 2.27
C ASP A 40 13.20 -2.65 2.66
N GLY A 41 13.27 -2.14 3.88
CA GLY A 41 14.53 -1.59 4.41
C GLY A 41 14.95 -0.28 3.77
N SER A 42 14.01 0.61 3.44
CA SER A 42 14.34 1.92 2.85
C SER A 42 15.28 2.73 3.74
N GLU A 43 16.27 3.37 3.12
CA GLU A 43 17.23 4.22 3.81
C GLU A 43 16.93 5.71 3.66
N ASP A 44 15.96 6.06 2.81
CA ASP A 44 15.53 7.42 2.57
C ASP A 44 14.30 7.78 3.43
N LYS A 45 13.55 8.79 3.04
CA LYS A 45 12.38 9.27 3.80
C LYS A 45 11.09 8.50 3.54
N THR A 46 11.14 7.41 2.79
CA THR A 46 9.95 6.63 2.43
C THR A 46 9.12 6.25 3.66
N LEU A 47 9.76 5.64 4.67
CA LEU A 47 9.04 5.21 5.87
C LEU A 47 8.41 6.39 6.61
N GLN A 48 9.12 7.49 6.75
CA GLN A 48 8.62 8.69 7.44
C GLN A 48 7.38 9.25 6.75
N ILE A 49 7.39 9.29 5.42
CA ILE A 49 6.23 9.74 4.64
C ILE A 49 5.03 8.81 4.90
N CYS A 50 5.25 7.51 4.85
CA CYS A 50 4.19 6.52 5.09
C CYS A 50 3.63 6.63 6.50
N GLU A 51 4.49 6.81 7.50
CA GLU A 51 4.04 6.98 8.88
C GLU A 51 3.15 8.21 9.06
N ALA A 52 3.46 9.30 8.37
CA ALA A 52 2.65 10.51 8.41
C ALA A 52 1.24 10.25 7.85
N TYR A 53 1.15 9.50 6.75
CA TYR A 53 -0.15 9.14 6.18
C TYR A 53 -0.91 8.15 7.08
N ALA A 54 -0.21 7.20 7.68
CA ALA A 54 -0.85 6.22 8.55
C ALA A 54 -1.50 6.85 9.78
N LYS A 55 -0.96 7.96 10.27
CA LYS A 55 -1.55 8.69 11.39
C LYS A 55 -2.91 9.31 11.03
N LYS A 56 -3.13 9.61 9.78
CA LYS A 56 -4.34 10.28 9.29
C LYS A 56 -5.38 9.32 8.74
N ASP A 57 -4.98 8.10 8.37
CA ASP A 57 -5.89 7.14 7.74
C ASP A 57 -5.71 5.76 8.38
N LYS A 58 -6.76 5.29 9.06
CA LYS A 58 -6.72 4.04 9.81
C LYS A 58 -6.68 2.80 8.92
N ARG A 59 -6.92 2.94 7.62
CA ARG A 59 -6.85 1.82 6.69
C ARG A 59 -5.41 1.40 6.41
N ILE A 60 -4.43 2.23 6.77
CA ILE A 60 -3.02 1.99 6.48
C ILE A 60 -2.38 1.17 7.59
N ARG A 61 -1.71 0.08 7.18
CA ARG A 61 -0.83 -0.71 8.05
C ARG A 61 0.56 -0.71 7.43
N ILE A 62 1.57 -0.46 8.25
CA ILE A 62 2.97 -0.45 7.78
C ILE A 62 3.67 -1.70 8.29
N LEU A 63 4.30 -2.43 7.38
CA LEU A 63 5.13 -3.58 7.67
C LEU A 63 6.54 -3.27 7.21
N SER A 64 7.53 -3.69 7.97
CA SER A 64 8.93 -3.47 7.60
C SER A 64 9.71 -4.77 7.66
N GLN A 65 10.69 -4.89 6.78
CA GLN A 65 11.66 -5.99 6.79
C GLN A 65 13.02 -5.43 6.45
N GLU A 66 14.07 -6.17 6.75
CA GLU A 66 15.39 -5.85 6.22
C GLU A 66 15.34 -6.00 4.70
N ASN A 67 16.21 -5.28 4.00
CA ASN A 67 16.24 -5.32 2.54
C ASN A 67 16.41 -6.75 2.04
N LYS A 68 15.33 -7.36 1.57
CA LYS A 68 15.28 -8.75 1.10
C LYS A 68 14.73 -8.85 -0.31
N GLY A 69 14.36 -7.73 -0.92
CA GLY A 69 13.80 -7.68 -2.25
C GLY A 69 12.29 -7.58 -2.27
N LEU A 70 11.77 -7.07 -3.40
CA LEU A 70 10.35 -6.79 -3.53
C LEU A 70 9.49 -8.06 -3.56
N ILE A 71 10.03 -9.19 -4.04
CA ILE A 71 9.29 -10.46 -4.03
C ILE A 71 8.96 -10.87 -2.60
N LYS A 72 9.94 -10.79 -1.69
CA LYS A 72 9.71 -11.11 -0.28
C LYS A 72 8.82 -10.08 0.40
N ALA A 73 8.92 -8.82 0.00
CA ALA A 73 8.02 -7.78 0.49
C ALA A 73 6.56 -8.06 0.11
N ARG A 74 6.32 -8.48 -1.14
CA ARG A 74 4.97 -8.88 -1.56
C ARG A 74 4.45 -10.06 -0.76
N LYS A 75 5.30 -11.06 -0.51
CA LYS A 75 4.94 -12.21 0.32
C LYS A 75 4.55 -11.80 1.74
N LEU A 76 5.32 -10.90 2.34
CA LEU A 76 5.02 -10.40 3.67
C LEU A 76 3.64 -9.72 3.68
N GLY A 77 3.37 -8.90 2.67
CA GLY A 77 2.07 -8.23 2.53
C GLY A 77 0.93 -9.23 2.38
N VAL A 78 1.09 -10.23 1.51
CA VAL A 78 0.06 -11.26 1.31
C VAL A 78 -0.22 -12.02 2.60
N ASN A 79 0.83 -12.38 3.34
CA ASN A 79 0.67 -13.11 4.60
C ASN A 79 -0.04 -12.28 5.67
N ALA A 80 0.09 -10.97 5.63
CA ALA A 80 -0.55 -10.06 6.59
C ALA A 80 -1.95 -9.62 6.14
N ALA A 81 -2.31 -9.84 4.88
CA ALA A 81 -3.59 -9.40 4.33
C ALA A 81 -4.74 -10.14 5.01
N THR A 82 -5.82 -9.39 5.29
CA THR A 82 -6.99 -9.96 5.97
C THR A 82 -8.16 -10.19 5.01
N SER A 83 -8.06 -9.71 3.78
CA SER A 83 -9.13 -9.82 2.79
C SER A 83 -8.85 -10.97 1.82
N ALA A 84 -9.93 -11.54 1.25
CA ALA A 84 -9.81 -12.62 0.26
C ALA A 84 -9.29 -12.11 -1.08
N VAL A 85 -9.52 -10.84 -1.39
CA VAL A 85 -9.05 -10.23 -2.64
C VAL A 85 -7.83 -9.37 -2.34
N VAL A 86 -6.76 -9.58 -3.10
CA VAL A 86 -5.49 -8.87 -2.90
C VAL A 86 -5.12 -8.17 -4.20
N GLY A 87 -4.79 -6.90 -4.11
CA GLY A 87 -4.26 -6.13 -5.22
C GLY A 87 -2.85 -5.62 -4.91
N PHE A 88 -2.07 -5.41 -5.97
CA PHE A 88 -0.73 -4.85 -5.84
C PHE A 88 -0.64 -3.54 -6.60
N VAL A 89 0.02 -2.55 -6.00
CA VAL A 89 0.35 -1.29 -6.69
C VAL A 89 1.82 -1.02 -6.43
N ASP A 90 2.57 -0.75 -7.50
CA ASP A 90 3.98 -0.41 -7.34
C ASP A 90 4.14 1.00 -6.77
N SER A 91 5.17 1.20 -5.95
CA SER A 91 5.36 2.45 -5.22
C SER A 91 5.67 3.65 -6.11
N ASP A 92 6.02 3.43 -7.36
CA ASP A 92 6.28 4.48 -8.35
C ASP A 92 5.10 4.67 -9.34
N ASP A 93 3.99 4.01 -9.09
CA ASP A 93 2.78 4.09 -9.91
C ASP A 93 1.68 4.86 -9.18
N TRP A 94 0.67 5.24 -9.95
CA TRP A 94 -0.59 5.78 -9.43
C TRP A 94 -1.73 5.21 -10.26
N ILE A 95 -2.91 5.20 -9.67
CA ILE A 95 -4.08 4.54 -10.27
C ILE A 95 -5.23 5.54 -10.44
N ASP A 96 -6.11 5.25 -11.39
CA ASP A 96 -7.29 6.07 -11.62
C ASP A 96 -8.23 6.01 -10.41
N ALA A 97 -8.91 7.11 -10.15
CA ALA A 97 -9.74 7.27 -8.95
C ALA A 97 -10.85 6.22 -8.82
N ASP A 98 -11.33 5.68 -9.93
CA ASP A 98 -12.44 4.72 -9.94
C ASP A 98 -11.99 3.30 -10.30
N MET A 99 -10.69 3.02 -10.30
CA MET A 99 -10.17 1.72 -10.76
C MET A 99 -10.80 0.56 -9.99
N TYR A 100 -10.75 0.59 -8.66
CA TYR A 100 -11.28 -0.51 -7.86
C TYR A 100 -12.80 -0.54 -7.84
N GLU A 101 -13.46 0.60 -7.92
CA GLU A 101 -14.91 0.63 -8.05
C GLU A 101 -15.35 -0.10 -9.32
N ARG A 102 -14.67 0.13 -10.44
CA ARG A 102 -14.98 -0.58 -11.69
C ARG A 102 -14.71 -2.08 -11.60
N MET A 103 -13.69 -2.49 -10.86
CA MET A 103 -13.36 -3.89 -10.69
C MET A 103 -14.42 -4.66 -9.91
N PHE A 104 -15.08 -4.00 -8.98
CA PHE A 104 -16.10 -4.62 -8.13
C PHE A 104 -17.54 -4.34 -8.59
N ALA A 105 -17.68 -3.64 -9.70
CA ALA A 105 -19.02 -3.30 -10.23
C ALA A 105 -19.76 -4.54 -10.75
#